data_13fb4e29228eef6348a735ab951f21fa
#
_entry.id   13fb4e29228eef6348a735ab951f21fa
#
_cell.length_a   1.000
_cell.length_b   1.000
_cell.length_c   1.000
_cell.angle_alpha   90.00
_cell.angle_beta   90.00
_cell.angle_gamma   90.00
#
_symmetry.space_group_name_H-M   'P 1'
#
loop_
_entity.id
_entity.type
_entity.pdbx_description
1 polymer ?
#
loop_
_entity_poly.entity_id
_entity_poly.type
_entity_poly.pdbx_seq_one_letter_code
_entity_poly.pdbx_strand_id
1 'polypeptide(L)'
;IKMQKGSIMFLTGLIVGVALTLIVIVLVLPKQMFIVNESKYGFNETIEAIEKSAEDNKWGIPHKYDLQATLKGKGFEVKPVSVFSLCKPDHAYKILGSDEERLVSALMPCRVAVYEKEGKTYVSMLNSGLFSKFMGKKVKDVMGDASEENKQILAPVVK
;
A
#
# COMPACT_ATOMS: atom_id res chain seq x y z
N ILE A 1 51.58 -11.64 4.37
CA ILE A 1 50.89 -10.64 5.24
C ILE A 1 50.06 -11.41 6.25
N LYS A 2 50.55 -11.51 7.52
CA LYS A 2 49.79 -12.13 8.62
C LYS A 2 48.68 -11.17 9.03
N MET A 3 47.44 -11.41 8.61
CA MET A 3 46.30 -10.70 9.17
C MET A 3 46.19 -11.04 10.67
N GLN A 4 46.15 -10.00 11.52
CA GLN A 4 45.96 -10.20 12.96
C GLN A 4 44.59 -10.85 13.21
N LYS A 5 44.49 -11.77 14.19
CA LYS A 5 43.23 -12.48 14.54
C LYS A 5 42.05 -11.52 14.76
N GLY A 6 42.27 -10.32 15.30
CA GLY A 6 41.25 -9.30 15.47
C GLY A 6 40.65 -8.77 14.17
N SER A 7 41.48 -8.58 13.14
CA SER A 7 40.98 -8.14 11.80
C SER A 7 40.16 -9.20 11.13
N ILE A 8 40.47 -10.49 11.30
CA ILE A 8 39.68 -11.60 10.76
C ILE A 8 38.30 -11.65 11.44
N MET A 9 38.27 -11.58 12.77
CA MET A 9 37.02 -11.55 13.54
C MET A 9 36.14 -10.36 13.16
N PHE A 10 36.72 -9.17 12.98
CA PHE A 10 35.98 -7.98 12.55
C PHE A 10 35.40 -8.16 11.14
N LEU A 11 36.17 -8.65 10.19
CA LEU A 11 35.68 -8.91 8.82
C LEU A 11 34.58 -9.95 8.80
N THR A 12 34.73 -11.03 9.54
CA THR A 12 33.69 -12.08 9.64
C THR A 12 32.42 -11.52 10.24
N GLY A 13 32.51 -10.75 11.33
CA GLY A 13 31.36 -10.09 11.94
C GLY A 13 30.65 -9.12 10.99
N LEU A 14 31.42 -8.35 10.22
CA LEU A 14 30.88 -7.44 9.21
C LEU A 14 30.13 -8.20 8.12
N ILE A 15 30.73 -9.26 7.56
CA ILE A 15 30.10 -10.07 6.51
C ILE A 15 28.82 -10.72 7.02
N VAL A 16 28.84 -11.33 8.20
CA VAL A 16 27.65 -11.93 8.81
C VAL A 16 26.56 -10.89 9.06
N GLY A 17 26.94 -9.72 9.60
CA GLY A 17 26.00 -8.62 9.84
C GLY A 17 25.33 -8.12 8.56
N VAL A 18 26.10 -7.91 7.49
CA VAL A 18 25.57 -7.52 6.17
C VAL A 18 24.65 -8.59 5.61
N ALA A 19 25.06 -9.86 5.67
CA ALA A 19 24.23 -10.97 5.17
C ALA A 19 22.90 -11.07 5.91
N LEU A 20 22.91 -11.00 7.24
CA LEU A 20 21.68 -10.99 8.05
C LEU A 20 20.78 -9.81 7.72
N THR A 21 21.35 -8.60 7.57
CA THR A 21 20.59 -7.41 7.20
C THR A 21 19.91 -7.58 5.84
N LEU A 22 20.64 -8.08 4.84
CA LEU A 22 20.08 -8.35 3.51
C LEU A 22 18.97 -9.39 3.55
N ILE A 23 19.14 -10.47 4.31
CA ILE A 23 18.10 -11.49 4.50
C ILE A 23 16.84 -10.87 5.11
N VAL A 24 16.97 -10.06 6.16
CA VAL A 24 15.83 -9.37 6.79
C VAL A 24 15.14 -8.44 5.78
N ILE A 25 15.89 -7.63 5.04
CA ILE A 25 15.32 -6.75 4.02
C ILE A 25 14.53 -7.55 2.97
N VAL A 26 15.11 -8.60 2.42
CA VAL A 26 14.47 -9.40 1.35
C VAL A 26 13.24 -10.16 1.84
N LEU A 27 13.24 -10.67 3.06
CA LEU A 27 12.13 -11.48 3.59
C LEU A 27 11.03 -10.67 4.27
N VAL A 28 11.39 -9.55 4.90
CA VAL A 28 10.43 -8.76 5.70
C VAL A 28 9.84 -7.61 4.90
N LEU A 29 10.67 -6.86 4.15
CA LEU A 29 10.23 -5.67 3.46
C LEU A 29 9.06 -5.92 2.47
N PRO A 30 9.06 -6.97 1.63
CA PRO A 30 7.94 -7.22 0.72
C PRO A 30 6.61 -7.44 1.45
N LYS A 31 6.64 -8.06 2.63
CA LYS A 31 5.44 -8.29 3.45
C LYS A 31 4.89 -7.00 4.06
N GLN A 32 5.72 -5.98 4.22
CA GLN A 32 5.33 -4.68 4.77
C GLN A 32 4.86 -3.69 3.67
N MET A 33 5.09 -4.01 2.39
CA MET A 33 4.72 -3.13 1.27
C MET A 33 3.22 -2.98 1.10
N PHE A 34 2.45 -4.00 1.47
CA PHE A 34 1.00 -4.00 1.40
C PHE A 34 0.39 -4.16 2.78
N ILE A 35 -0.69 -3.42 3.03
CA ILE A 35 -1.60 -3.63 4.15
C ILE A 35 -2.70 -4.52 3.60
N VAL A 36 -2.88 -5.71 4.19
CA VAL A 36 -3.88 -6.70 3.76
C VAL A 36 -4.69 -7.14 4.96
N ASN A 37 -6.01 -7.03 4.85
CA ASN A 37 -6.94 -7.43 5.91
C ASN A 37 -8.08 -8.26 5.33
N GLU A 38 -8.59 -9.23 6.09
CA GLU A 38 -9.83 -9.94 5.79
C GLU A 38 -11.02 -9.02 6.07
N SER A 39 -11.99 -8.96 5.14
CA SER A 39 -13.22 -8.20 5.34
C SER A 39 -14.18 -8.94 6.27
N LYS A 40 -15.02 -8.17 6.98
CA LYS A 40 -16.17 -8.69 7.75
C LYS A 40 -17.31 -9.13 6.85
N TYR A 41 -17.34 -8.68 5.60
CA TYR A 41 -18.45 -8.78 4.66
C TYR A 41 -18.08 -9.57 3.42
N GLY A 42 -19.09 -9.95 2.63
CA GLY A 42 -18.92 -10.48 1.29
C GLY A 42 -18.37 -9.42 0.32
N PHE A 43 -18.03 -9.86 -0.90
CA PHE A 43 -17.36 -9.00 -1.89
C PHE A 43 -18.12 -7.70 -2.18
N ASN A 44 -19.41 -7.80 -2.55
CA ASN A 44 -20.23 -6.63 -2.91
C ASN A 44 -20.48 -5.71 -1.70
N GLU A 45 -20.83 -6.29 -0.55
CA GLU A 45 -21.07 -5.54 0.68
C GLU A 45 -19.80 -4.82 1.16
N THR A 46 -18.62 -5.42 0.96
CA THR A 46 -17.33 -4.78 1.24
C THR A 46 -17.15 -3.53 0.39
N ILE A 47 -17.47 -3.62 -0.90
CA ILE A 47 -17.40 -2.51 -1.84
C ILE A 47 -18.30 -1.35 -1.39
N GLU A 48 -19.58 -1.63 -1.15
CA GLU A 48 -20.56 -0.64 -0.71
C GLU A 48 -20.16 0.02 0.61
N ALA A 49 -19.65 -0.77 1.56
CA ALA A 49 -19.20 -0.24 2.84
C ALA A 49 -17.96 0.66 2.70
N ILE A 50 -17.02 0.35 1.79
CA ILE A 50 -15.88 1.22 1.49
C ILE A 50 -16.35 2.53 0.83
N GLU A 51 -17.26 2.45 -0.14
CA GLU A 51 -17.80 3.62 -0.84
C GLU A 51 -18.46 4.59 0.15
N LYS A 52 -19.34 4.06 1.02
CA LYS A 52 -19.98 4.84 2.07
C LYS A 52 -18.98 5.44 3.06
N SER A 53 -18.03 4.64 3.53
CA SER A 53 -17.03 5.12 4.50
C SER A 53 -16.11 6.17 3.89
N ALA A 54 -15.78 6.08 2.60
CA ALA A 54 -15.01 7.11 1.90
C ALA A 54 -15.78 8.43 1.85
N GLU A 55 -17.06 8.41 1.49
CA GLU A 55 -17.94 9.58 1.49
C GLU A 55 -18.04 10.23 2.86
N ASP A 56 -18.30 9.43 3.90
CA ASP A 56 -18.40 9.90 5.31
C ASP A 56 -17.10 10.60 5.77
N ASN A 57 -15.95 10.16 5.26
CA ASN A 57 -14.63 10.74 5.54
C ASN A 57 -14.22 11.84 4.53
N LYS A 58 -15.10 12.26 3.63
CA LYS A 58 -14.88 13.30 2.60
C LYS A 58 -13.75 12.93 1.63
N TRP A 59 -13.61 11.64 1.30
CA TRP A 59 -12.75 11.15 0.25
C TRP A 59 -13.57 10.83 -1.00
N GLY A 60 -13.11 11.27 -2.16
CA GLY A 60 -13.72 10.93 -3.44
C GLY A 60 -13.22 9.58 -3.96
N ILE A 61 -14.06 8.92 -4.76
CA ILE A 61 -13.70 7.72 -5.54
C ILE A 61 -13.80 8.07 -7.02
N PRO A 62 -12.79 8.76 -7.60
CA PRO A 62 -12.85 9.19 -9.00
C PRO A 62 -12.92 8.02 -9.99
N HIS A 63 -12.39 6.85 -9.63
CA HIS A 63 -12.39 5.68 -10.50
C HIS A 63 -12.58 4.39 -9.70
N LYS A 64 -13.36 3.48 -10.31
CA LYS A 64 -13.57 2.10 -9.86
C LYS A 64 -13.32 1.18 -11.05
N TYR A 65 -12.49 0.18 -10.86
CA TYR A 65 -12.10 -0.76 -11.89
C TYR A 65 -12.61 -2.16 -11.52
N ASP A 66 -13.57 -2.67 -12.25
CA ASP A 66 -13.95 -4.08 -12.21
C ASP A 66 -13.01 -4.87 -13.11
N LEU A 67 -11.95 -5.41 -12.49
CA LEU A 67 -10.94 -6.16 -13.22
C LEU A 67 -11.43 -7.54 -13.63
N GLN A 68 -12.37 -8.14 -12.88
CA GLN A 68 -13.01 -9.40 -13.27
C GLN A 68 -13.80 -9.24 -14.57
N ALA A 69 -14.69 -8.24 -14.65
CA ALA A 69 -15.46 -7.97 -15.85
C ALA A 69 -14.56 -7.62 -17.04
N THR A 70 -13.53 -6.82 -16.80
CA THR A 70 -12.54 -6.42 -17.81
C THR A 70 -11.84 -7.64 -18.42
N LEU A 71 -11.37 -8.58 -17.58
CA LEU A 71 -10.68 -9.79 -18.03
C LEU A 71 -11.64 -10.78 -18.68
N LYS A 72 -12.84 -10.93 -18.13
CA LYS A 72 -13.88 -11.77 -18.70
C LYS A 72 -14.25 -11.35 -20.13
N GLY A 73 -14.32 -10.04 -20.38
CA GLY A 73 -14.53 -9.49 -21.73
C GLY A 73 -13.40 -9.80 -22.73
N LYS A 74 -12.25 -10.28 -22.25
CA LYS A 74 -11.09 -10.74 -23.05
C LYS A 74 -10.95 -12.26 -23.08
N GLY A 75 -11.90 -13.00 -22.49
CA GLY A 75 -11.90 -14.47 -22.45
C GLY A 75 -11.08 -15.07 -21.30
N PHE A 76 -10.70 -14.27 -20.28
CA PHE A 76 -9.98 -14.76 -19.12
C PHE A 76 -10.89 -14.84 -17.89
N GLU A 77 -10.89 -15.96 -17.21
CA GLU A 77 -11.67 -16.18 -15.99
C GLU A 77 -10.79 -15.92 -14.77
N VAL A 78 -11.24 -15.01 -13.90
CA VAL A 78 -10.59 -14.72 -12.60
C VAL A 78 -11.65 -14.61 -11.52
N LYS A 79 -11.26 -14.80 -10.27
CA LYS A 79 -12.13 -14.55 -9.11
C LYS A 79 -12.49 -13.07 -9.02
N PRO A 80 -13.57 -12.71 -8.29
CA PRO A 80 -13.95 -11.33 -8.07
C PRO A 80 -12.78 -10.47 -7.61
N VAL A 81 -12.55 -9.38 -8.31
CA VAL A 81 -11.52 -8.38 -7.98
C VAL A 81 -11.92 -7.01 -8.52
N SER A 82 -11.92 -6.02 -7.63
CA SER A 82 -12.20 -4.62 -7.94
C SER A 82 -11.15 -3.71 -7.30
N VAL A 83 -10.82 -2.60 -7.95
CA VAL A 83 -9.86 -1.62 -7.45
C VAL A 83 -10.51 -0.24 -7.42
N PHE A 84 -10.36 0.46 -6.31
CA PHE A 84 -10.83 1.83 -6.12
C PHE A 84 -9.66 2.79 -6.12
N SER A 85 -9.89 3.96 -6.70
CA SER A 85 -9.00 5.11 -6.56
C SER A 85 -9.57 6.03 -5.48
N LEU A 86 -8.91 6.14 -4.34
CA LEU A 86 -9.28 7.07 -3.26
C LEU A 86 -8.49 8.36 -3.40
N CYS A 87 -9.18 9.50 -3.44
CA CYS A 87 -8.55 10.80 -3.57
C CYS A 87 -9.19 11.84 -2.65
N LYS A 88 -8.34 12.58 -1.94
CA LYS A 88 -8.73 13.79 -1.19
C LYS A 88 -8.05 14.99 -1.83
N PRO A 89 -8.81 15.96 -2.39
CA PRO A 89 -8.26 17.09 -3.13
C PRO A 89 -7.22 17.88 -2.34
N ASP A 90 -7.43 18.08 -1.04
CA ASP A 90 -6.52 18.83 -0.17
C ASP A 90 -5.13 18.17 -0.07
N HIS A 91 -5.08 16.84 0.04
CA HIS A 91 -3.82 16.10 0.04
C HIS A 91 -3.16 16.13 -1.35
N ALA A 92 -3.97 15.93 -2.39
CA ALA A 92 -3.48 15.96 -3.76
C ALA A 92 -2.87 17.32 -4.11
N TYR A 93 -3.53 18.43 -3.76
CA TYR A 93 -3.03 19.79 -4.01
C TYR A 93 -1.69 20.06 -3.32
N LYS A 94 -1.52 19.63 -2.06
CA LYS A 94 -0.24 19.81 -1.34
C LYS A 94 0.94 19.18 -2.06
N ILE A 95 0.73 18.08 -2.79
CA ILE A 95 1.79 17.41 -3.58
C ILE A 95 1.90 18.02 -4.97
N LEU A 96 0.78 18.11 -5.70
CA LEU A 96 0.78 18.49 -7.12
C LEU A 96 1.02 20.00 -7.36
N GLY A 97 0.80 20.81 -6.32
CA GLY A 97 1.05 22.26 -6.35
C GLY A 97 2.54 22.64 -6.32
N SER A 98 3.46 21.68 -6.20
CA SER A 98 4.91 21.90 -6.17
C SER A 98 5.58 21.12 -7.28
N ASP A 99 6.51 21.75 -7.99
CA ASP A 99 7.20 21.10 -9.12
C ASP A 99 8.12 19.97 -8.63
N GLU A 100 8.76 20.14 -7.46
CA GLU A 100 9.66 19.13 -6.89
C GLU A 100 8.92 17.85 -6.49
N GLU A 101 7.73 17.98 -5.88
CA GLU A 101 6.97 16.82 -5.40
C GLU A 101 6.05 16.23 -6.46
N ARG A 102 5.82 16.89 -7.59
CA ARG A 102 4.91 16.41 -8.65
C ARG A 102 5.25 15.03 -9.19
N LEU A 103 6.52 14.63 -9.14
CA LEU A 103 6.94 13.26 -9.49
C LEU A 103 6.21 12.17 -8.69
N VAL A 104 5.76 12.49 -7.47
CA VAL A 104 5.03 11.55 -6.58
C VAL A 104 3.62 11.25 -7.12
N SER A 105 3.13 12.02 -8.11
CA SER A 105 1.86 11.76 -8.78
C SER A 105 1.76 10.34 -9.36
N ALA A 106 2.89 9.69 -9.65
CA ALA A 106 2.93 8.28 -10.07
C ALA A 106 2.37 7.30 -9.01
N LEU A 107 2.37 7.70 -7.74
CA LEU A 107 1.80 6.93 -6.62
C LEU A 107 0.36 7.37 -6.27
N MET A 108 -0.19 8.33 -6.99
CA MET A 108 -1.52 8.89 -6.77
C MET A 108 -2.47 8.47 -7.88
N PRO A 109 -3.78 8.34 -7.59
CA PRO A 109 -4.43 8.35 -6.28
C PRO A 109 -4.15 7.07 -5.48
N CYS A 110 -4.45 7.09 -4.17
CA CYS A 110 -4.35 5.89 -3.32
C CYS A 110 -5.27 4.80 -3.86
N ARG A 111 -4.76 3.58 -3.98
CA ARG A 111 -5.52 2.44 -4.51
C ARG A 111 -5.82 1.45 -3.41
N VAL A 112 -7.09 1.03 -3.37
CA VAL A 112 -7.60 -0.04 -2.52
C VAL A 112 -8.16 -1.12 -3.41
N ALA A 113 -7.70 -2.34 -3.25
CA ALA A 113 -8.23 -3.52 -3.94
C ALA A 113 -9.10 -4.33 -2.99
N VAL A 114 -10.26 -4.77 -3.50
CA VAL A 114 -11.12 -5.77 -2.88
C VAL A 114 -11.06 -7.02 -3.76
N TYR A 115 -10.81 -8.17 -3.17
CA TYR A 115 -10.67 -9.42 -3.93
C TYR A 115 -11.07 -10.64 -3.10
N GLU A 116 -11.47 -11.71 -3.79
CA GLU A 116 -11.76 -12.99 -3.17
C GLU A 116 -10.58 -13.96 -3.25
N LYS A 117 -10.29 -14.57 -2.11
CA LYS A 117 -9.32 -15.65 -1.99
C LYS A 117 -9.84 -16.71 -1.00
N GLU A 118 -9.85 -17.98 -1.42
CA GLU A 118 -10.23 -19.13 -0.56
C GLU A 118 -11.61 -18.96 0.09
N GLY A 119 -12.58 -18.39 -0.65
CA GLY A 119 -13.95 -18.17 -0.17
C GLY A 119 -14.12 -17.03 0.82
N LYS A 120 -13.09 -16.20 0.99
CA LYS A 120 -13.10 -15.01 1.85
C LYS A 120 -12.80 -13.77 1.04
N THR A 121 -13.33 -12.64 1.50
CA THR A 121 -13.05 -11.32 0.92
C THR A 121 -11.91 -10.65 1.66
N TYR A 122 -10.99 -10.07 0.91
CA TYR A 122 -9.85 -9.32 1.40
C TYR A 122 -9.83 -7.92 0.85
N VAL A 123 -9.31 -7.00 1.65
CA VAL A 123 -9.01 -5.63 1.27
C VAL A 123 -7.51 -5.42 1.37
N SER A 124 -6.92 -4.87 0.32
CA SER A 124 -5.49 -4.55 0.32
C SER A 124 -5.21 -3.16 -0.23
N MET A 125 -4.19 -2.52 0.30
CA MET A 125 -3.68 -1.24 -0.19
C MET A 125 -2.16 -1.16 -0.04
N LEU A 126 -1.54 -0.27 -0.82
CA LEU A 126 -0.12 0.03 -0.65
C LEU A 126 0.11 0.70 0.72
N ASN A 127 1.14 0.29 1.42
CA ASN A 127 1.58 0.94 2.65
C ASN A 127 2.32 2.25 2.33
N SER A 128 1.57 3.26 1.91
CA SER A 128 2.12 4.57 1.52
C SER A 128 2.85 5.27 2.65
N GLY A 129 2.43 5.05 3.90
CA GLY A 129 3.12 5.55 5.08
C GLY A 129 4.53 4.96 5.27
N LEU A 130 4.77 3.71 4.83
CA LEU A 130 6.11 3.14 4.81
C LEU A 130 6.96 3.76 3.71
N PHE A 131 6.43 3.83 2.49
CA PHE A 131 7.16 4.40 1.34
C PHE A 131 7.52 5.86 1.54
N SER A 132 6.61 6.65 2.11
CA SER A 132 6.83 8.08 2.33
C SER A 132 7.99 8.39 3.27
N LYS A 133 8.40 7.44 4.13
CA LYS A 133 9.55 7.62 5.04
C LYS A 133 10.87 7.86 4.32
N PHE A 134 10.97 7.42 3.06
CA PHE A 134 12.16 7.57 2.22
C PHE A 134 12.09 8.81 1.30
N MET A 135 11.03 9.62 1.44
CA MET A 135 10.79 10.80 0.62
C MET A 135 11.02 12.08 1.45
N GLY A 136 11.04 13.23 0.77
CA GLY A 136 11.17 14.52 1.44
C GLY A 136 10.08 14.76 2.48
N LYS A 137 10.34 15.65 3.45
CA LYS A 137 9.49 15.90 4.62
C LYS A 137 8.02 16.15 4.21
N LYS A 138 7.78 17.01 3.23
CA LYS A 138 6.43 17.38 2.78
C LYS A 138 5.65 16.17 2.26
N VAL A 139 6.27 15.33 1.42
CA VAL A 139 5.66 14.10 0.92
C VAL A 139 5.39 13.11 2.06
N LYS A 140 6.36 12.94 2.95
CA LYS A 140 6.21 12.08 4.14
C LYS A 140 5.01 12.48 4.98
N ASP A 141 4.87 13.75 5.28
CA ASP A 141 3.78 14.25 6.13
C ASP A 141 2.42 14.04 5.42
N VAL A 142 2.27 14.47 4.18
CA VAL A 142 1.01 14.35 3.42
C VAL A 142 0.62 12.90 3.18
N MET A 143 1.55 12.04 2.76
CA MET A 143 1.25 10.62 2.52
C MET A 143 1.07 9.82 3.82
N GLY A 144 1.70 10.27 4.90
CA GLY A 144 1.45 9.74 6.24
C GLY A 144 0.01 9.98 6.68
N ASP A 145 -0.45 11.24 6.61
CA ASP A 145 -1.82 11.62 6.93
C ASP A 145 -2.82 10.85 6.06
N ALA A 146 -2.59 10.82 4.75
CA ALA A 146 -3.44 10.09 3.80
C ALA A 146 -3.49 8.58 4.13
N SER A 147 -2.37 7.99 4.56
CA SER A 147 -2.32 6.58 4.96
C SER A 147 -3.17 6.30 6.20
N GLU A 148 -3.13 7.17 7.20
CA GLU A 148 -3.94 7.03 8.42
C GLU A 148 -5.43 7.25 8.13
N GLU A 149 -5.79 8.26 7.33
CA GLU A 149 -7.18 8.47 6.92
C GLU A 149 -7.72 7.29 6.10
N ASN A 150 -6.93 6.70 5.20
CA ASN A 150 -7.32 5.50 4.47
C ASN A 150 -7.55 4.30 5.39
N LYS A 151 -6.75 4.13 6.44
CA LYS A 151 -7.01 3.10 7.45
C LYS A 151 -8.33 3.34 8.18
N GLN A 152 -8.67 4.60 8.48
CA GLN A 152 -9.96 4.96 9.10
C GLN A 152 -11.13 4.61 8.17
N ILE A 153 -11.00 4.87 6.86
CA ILE A 153 -12.00 4.49 5.86
C ILE A 153 -12.21 2.96 5.84
N LEU A 154 -11.14 2.19 6.00
CA LEU A 154 -11.20 0.73 5.96
C LEU A 154 -11.60 0.10 7.32
N ALA A 155 -11.43 0.79 8.44
CA ALA A 155 -11.67 0.24 9.77
C ALA A 155 -13.07 -0.37 9.99
N PRO A 156 -14.18 0.20 9.48
CA PRO A 156 -15.50 -0.40 9.61
C PRO A 156 -15.63 -1.74 8.86
N VAL A 157 -14.81 -1.95 7.84
CA VAL A 157 -14.92 -3.04 6.86
C VAL A 157 -14.05 -4.23 7.23
N VAL A 158 -12.88 -3.99 7.81
CA VAL A 158 -11.88 -5.03 8.12
C VAL A 158 -12.07 -5.65 9.51
N LYS A 159 -11.64 -6.91 9.66
CA LYS A 159 -11.62 -7.64 10.94
C LYS A 159 -10.54 -7.15 11.87
#